data_27e3afeb24972a7577e7ded78ab192ae
#
_entry.id   27e3afeb24972a7577e7ded78ab192ae
#
_cell.length_a   1.000
_cell.length_b   1.000
_cell.length_c   1.000
_cell.angle_alpha   90.00
_cell.angle_beta   90.00
_cell.angle_gamma   90.00
#
_symmetry.space_group_name_H-M   'P 1'
#
loop_
_entity.id
_entity.type
_entity.pdbx_description
1 polymer ?
#
loop_
_entity_poly.entity_id
_entity_poly.type
_entity_poly.pdbx_seq_one_letter_code
_entity_poly.pdbx_strand_id
1 'polypeptide(L)'
;MGGHFMGEINAFIDESGSIKKGGQTSPDFFVIGMAFTNNEKHIKKIFTKKRLKQLTEREIEELKETREIKGSHMSEARKAPIYEALVEKCADDLEIGIIVLDLKAAESRLKQSSSRAFNFLIARYLSKYYRIHSKFSGASSIGLFVDERNVATGAKFTLEEYLNTEYNIEDPICEENISVQYLDSKNRNLIQLADFLANTFYRAYKKSDKDARSNVELLTPLLCNRKVFYFPLPYMKQTGGHIL
;
A
#
# COMPACT_ATOMS: atom_id res chain seq x y z
N MET A 1 -3.70 23.88 14.63
CA MET A 1 -4.20 24.24 13.29
C MET A 1 -3.24 23.58 12.31
N GLY A 2 -3.62 22.44 11.72
CA GLY A 2 -2.82 21.78 10.68
C GLY A 2 -2.91 22.61 9.41
N GLY A 3 -1.76 23.07 8.88
CA GLY A 3 -1.74 23.71 7.57
C GLY A 3 -2.20 22.68 6.53
N HIS A 4 -3.19 23.04 5.69
CA HIS A 4 -3.57 22.23 4.55
C HIS A 4 -2.37 22.13 3.59
N PHE A 5 -2.01 20.92 3.21
CA PHE A 5 -1.03 20.68 2.17
C PHE A 5 -1.64 21.04 0.81
N MET A 6 -1.04 22.03 0.10
CA MET A 6 -1.58 22.62 -1.15
C MET A 6 -0.82 22.11 -2.40
N GLY A 7 -0.35 20.88 -2.42
CA GLY A 7 0.45 20.34 -3.53
C GLY A 7 -0.13 19.08 -4.16
N GLU A 8 0.48 18.65 -5.25
CA GLU A 8 0.18 17.37 -5.88
C GLU A 8 0.81 16.22 -5.11
N ILE A 9 0.08 15.12 -4.96
CA ILE A 9 0.53 13.90 -4.30
C ILE A 9 0.42 12.72 -5.25
N ASN A 10 1.45 11.89 -5.26
CA ASN A 10 1.46 10.62 -5.97
C ASN A 10 1.45 9.45 -4.96
N ALA A 11 0.58 8.48 -5.21
CA ALA A 11 0.50 7.24 -4.45
C ALA A 11 0.82 6.04 -5.34
N PHE A 12 1.80 5.25 -4.94
CA PHE A 12 2.21 4.01 -5.61
C PHE A 12 1.62 2.84 -4.86
N ILE A 13 0.93 1.94 -5.58
CA ILE A 13 0.05 0.93 -4.98
C ILE A 13 0.37 -0.45 -5.54
N ASP A 14 0.53 -1.41 -4.64
CA ASP A 14 0.63 -2.83 -4.96
C ASP A 14 0.01 -3.67 -3.83
N GLU A 15 -0.25 -4.95 -4.06
CA GLU A 15 -0.84 -5.84 -3.08
C GLU A 15 -0.05 -7.12 -2.84
N SER A 16 -0.34 -7.77 -1.72
CA SER A 16 0.17 -9.09 -1.36
C SER A 16 -0.95 -10.00 -0.85
N GLY A 17 -0.94 -11.23 -1.30
CA GLY A 17 -2.02 -12.18 -1.09
C GLY A 17 -2.92 -12.26 -2.31
N SER A 18 -4.06 -12.95 -2.20
CA SER A 18 -5.03 -13.07 -3.29
C SER A 18 -6.44 -13.28 -2.76
N ILE A 19 -7.42 -12.64 -3.39
CA ILE A 19 -8.84 -12.88 -3.14
C ILE A 19 -9.30 -13.93 -4.14
N LYS A 20 -9.50 -15.19 -3.69
CA LYS A 20 -9.93 -16.30 -4.55
C LYS A 20 -11.44 -16.42 -4.59
N LYS A 21 -11.99 -16.71 -5.76
CA LYS A 21 -13.42 -17.01 -5.94
C LYS A 21 -13.72 -18.40 -5.40
N GLY A 22 -14.82 -18.52 -4.67
CA GLY A 22 -15.53 -19.72 -4.21
C GLY A 22 -14.79 -21.07 -4.10
N GLY A 23 -14.74 -21.64 -2.92
CA GLY A 23 -14.32 -23.04 -2.69
C GLY A 23 -12.82 -23.34 -2.68
N GLN A 24 -11.98 -22.44 -3.15
CA GLN A 24 -10.51 -22.57 -3.01
C GLN A 24 -10.06 -21.98 -1.67
N THR A 25 -9.09 -22.63 -1.02
CA THR A 25 -8.46 -22.07 0.18
C THR A 25 -7.86 -20.71 -0.12
N SER A 26 -8.55 -19.65 0.30
CA SER A 26 -8.02 -18.29 0.25
C SER A 26 -6.97 -18.14 1.36
N PRO A 27 -5.92 -17.33 1.16
CA PRO A 27 -5.07 -16.90 2.26
C PRO A 27 -5.94 -16.19 3.31
N ASP A 28 -5.47 -16.17 4.56
CA ASP A 28 -6.23 -15.53 5.65
C ASP A 28 -6.35 -14.02 5.46
N PHE A 29 -5.35 -13.41 4.78
CA PHE A 29 -5.25 -11.97 4.59
C PHE A 29 -4.97 -11.60 3.14
N PHE A 30 -5.44 -10.41 2.76
CA PHE A 30 -5.07 -9.69 1.56
C PHE A 30 -4.63 -8.29 2.00
N VAL A 31 -3.45 -7.86 1.56
CA VAL A 31 -2.84 -6.61 2.02
C VAL A 31 -2.57 -5.71 0.83
N ILE A 32 -2.98 -4.44 0.92
CA ILE A 32 -2.63 -3.40 -0.04
C ILE A 32 -1.62 -2.47 0.62
N GLY A 33 -0.49 -2.26 -0.03
CA GLY A 33 0.54 -1.30 0.35
C GLY A 33 0.50 -0.08 -0.54
N MET A 34 0.60 1.10 0.05
CA MET A 34 0.59 2.39 -0.63
C MET A 34 1.75 3.26 -0.14
N ALA A 35 2.46 3.89 -1.06
CA ALA A 35 3.49 4.87 -0.77
C ALA A 35 3.07 6.24 -1.32
N PHE A 36 2.64 7.16 -0.44
CA PHE A 36 2.25 8.53 -0.79
C PHE A 36 3.46 9.44 -0.71
N THR A 37 3.69 10.26 -1.73
CA THR A 37 4.81 11.20 -1.76
C THR A 37 4.54 12.42 -2.64
N ASN A 38 5.10 13.55 -2.23
CA ASN A 38 5.22 14.76 -3.03
C ASN A 38 6.63 14.90 -3.66
N ASN A 39 7.54 13.95 -3.39
CA ASN A 39 8.94 14.01 -3.83
C ASN A 39 9.45 12.64 -4.32
N GLU A 40 8.88 12.16 -5.44
CA GLU A 40 9.24 10.86 -6.01
C GLU A 40 10.75 10.69 -6.22
N LYS A 41 11.43 11.74 -6.71
CA LYS A 41 12.87 11.68 -7.03
C LYS A 41 13.71 11.36 -5.80
N HIS A 42 13.38 11.97 -4.67
CA HIS A 42 14.07 11.74 -3.40
C HIS A 42 13.84 10.32 -2.90
N ILE A 43 12.57 9.90 -2.79
CA ILE A 43 12.21 8.56 -2.31
C ILE A 43 12.85 7.49 -3.22
N LYS A 44 12.68 7.61 -4.52
CA LYS A 44 13.28 6.70 -5.51
C LYS A 44 14.80 6.57 -5.34
N LYS A 45 15.51 7.68 -5.15
CA LYS A 45 16.97 7.70 -4.95
C LYS A 45 17.36 6.91 -3.70
N ILE A 46 16.71 7.16 -2.57
CA ILE A 46 17.01 6.48 -1.30
C ILE A 46 16.68 4.99 -1.39
N PHE A 47 15.46 4.65 -1.82
CA PHE A 47 15.01 3.26 -1.97
C PHE A 47 15.93 2.45 -2.89
N THR A 48 16.19 2.96 -4.11
CA THR A 48 17.02 2.24 -5.08
C THR A 48 18.45 2.05 -4.56
N LYS A 49 19.08 3.11 -4.01
CA LYS A 49 20.44 3.02 -3.49
C LYS A 49 20.56 2.01 -2.35
N LYS A 50 19.58 1.97 -1.45
CA LYS A 50 19.61 1.07 -0.30
C LYS A 50 19.27 -0.36 -0.71
N ARG A 51 18.28 -0.55 -1.59
CA ARG A 51 17.92 -1.86 -2.13
C ARG A 51 19.11 -2.53 -2.85
N LEU A 52 19.80 -1.81 -3.75
CA LEU A 52 20.95 -2.33 -4.47
C LEU A 52 22.06 -2.86 -3.55
N LYS A 53 22.25 -2.26 -2.38
CA LYS A 53 23.24 -2.71 -1.39
C LYS A 53 22.84 -4.01 -0.69
N GLN A 54 21.58 -4.42 -0.80
CA GLN A 54 21.05 -5.64 -0.19
C GLN A 54 20.93 -6.80 -1.19
N LEU A 55 21.23 -6.56 -2.48
CA LEU A 55 21.14 -7.61 -3.50
C LEU A 55 22.40 -8.48 -3.51
N THR A 56 22.21 -9.77 -3.72
CA THR A 56 23.26 -10.72 -4.07
C THR A 56 23.68 -10.54 -5.54
N GLU A 57 24.83 -11.06 -5.93
CA GLU A 57 25.29 -11.02 -7.33
C GLU A 57 24.23 -11.61 -8.29
N ARG A 58 23.64 -12.75 -7.92
CA ARG A 58 22.56 -13.38 -8.70
C ARG A 58 21.35 -12.46 -8.87
N GLU A 59 20.91 -11.78 -7.81
CA GLU A 59 19.78 -10.86 -7.87
C GLU A 59 20.11 -9.58 -8.66
N ILE A 60 21.38 -9.17 -8.69
CA ILE A 60 21.83 -8.07 -9.55
C ILE A 60 21.71 -8.47 -11.04
N GLU A 61 22.08 -9.69 -11.40
CA GLU A 61 21.88 -10.21 -12.76
C GLU A 61 20.39 -10.33 -13.09
N GLU A 62 19.58 -10.89 -12.20
CA GLU A 62 18.12 -10.93 -12.35
C GLU A 62 17.52 -9.53 -12.55
N LEU A 63 17.98 -8.53 -11.78
CA LEU A 63 17.52 -7.15 -11.91
C LEU A 63 17.88 -6.53 -13.26
N LYS A 64 19.04 -6.88 -13.86
CA LYS A 64 19.42 -6.41 -15.20
C LYS A 64 18.50 -6.98 -16.27
N GLU A 65 18.07 -8.23 -16.12
CA GLU A 65 17.21 -8.92 -17.08
C GLU A 65 15.75 -8.52 -16.92
N THR A 66 15.23 -8.58 -15.69
CA THR A 66 13.80 -8.41 -15.39
C THR A 66 13.41 -6.98 -15.04
N ARG A 67 14.38 -6.13 -14.67
CA ARG A 67 14.21 -4.78 -14.11
C ARG A 67 13.41 -4.73 -12.80
N GLU A 68 13.20 -5.89 -12.17
CA GLU A 68 12.40 -6.00 -10.96
C GLU A 68 13.01 -7.02 -9.99
N ILE A 69 12.95 -6.69 -8.69
CA ILE A 69 13.14 -7.64 -7.60
C ILE A 69 11.89 -7.56 -6.74
N LYS A 70 11.15 -8.67 -6.67
CA LYS A 70 9.92 -8.74 -5.86
C LYS A 70 10.22 -8.72 -4.38
N GLY A 71 9.34 -8.05 -3.61
CA GLY A 71 9.41 -8.05 -2.15
C GLY A 71 9.39 -9.45 -1.54
N SER A 72 8.71 -10.41 -2.18
CA SER A 72 8.68 -11.81 -1.75
C SER A 72 10.03 -12.54 -1.89
N HIS A 73 10.92 -12.09 -2.76
CA HIS A 73 12.25 -12.68 -3.01
C HIS A 73 13.31 -12.18 -2.03
N MET A 74 13.07 -11.06 -1.33
CA MET A 74 13.99 -10.53 -0.33
C MET A 74 13.55 -10.91 1.08
N SER A 75 14.49 -11.38 1.92
CA SER A 75 14.21 -11.66 3.33
C SER A 75 13.93 -10.38 4.10
N GLU A 76 13.17 -10.47 5.18
CA GLU A 76 12.81 -9.30 6.00
C GLU A 76 14.05 -8.67 6.67
N ALA A 77 15.03 -9.47 7.08
CA ALA A 77 16.30 -8.98 7.61
C ALA A 77 17.05 -8.08 6.59
N ARG A 78 16.97 -8.39 5.29
CA ARG A 78 17.58 -7.59 4.22
C ARG A 78 16.76 -6.36 3.85
N LYS A 79 15.45 -6.35 4.15
CA LYS A 79 14.59 -5.17 3.97
C LYS A 79 14.79 -4.13 5.07
N ALA A 80 15.15 -4.54 6.28
CA ALA A 80 15.31 -3.65 7.43
C ALA A 80 16.20 -2.43 7.14
N PRO A 81 17.43 -2.53 6.60
CA PRO A 81 18.25 -1.36 6.30
C PRO A 81 17.68 -0.43 5.22
N ILE A 82 16.76 -0.94 4.37
CA ILE A 82 16.03 -0.12 3.40
C ILE A 82 15.00 0.73 4.15
N TYR A 83 14.23 0.10 5.04
CA TYR A 83 13.18 0.75 5.84
C TYR A 83 13.77 1.77 6.83
N GLU A 84 14.88 1.43 7.51
CA GLU A 84 15.63 2.38 8.35
C GLU A 84 15.97 3.66 7.59
N ALA A 85 16.48 3.52 6.37
CA ALA A 85 16.84 4.68 5.58
C ALA A 85 15.63 5.50 5.09
N LEU A 86 14.49 4.86 4.83
CA LEU A 86 13.25 5.57 4.50
C LEU A 86 12.74 6.34 5.71
N VAL A 87 12.72 5.73 6.90
CA VAL A 87 12.32 6.39 8.14
C VAL A 87 13.23 7.56 8.48
N GLU A 88 14.55 7.36 8.38
CA GLU A 88 15.54 8.39 8.72
C GLU A 88 15.53 9.59 7.76
N LYS A 89 15.33 9.34 6.44
CA LYS A 89 15.63 10.33 5.38
C LYS A 89 14.42 10.82 4.61
N CYS A 90 13.29 10.14 4.73
CA CYS A 90 12.12 10.39 3.89
C CYS A 90 10.85 10.69 4.71
N ALA A 91 10.96 10.86 6.04
CA ALA A 91 9.80 11.04 6.90
C ALA A 91 8.94 12.26 6.53
N ASP A 92 9.53 13.31 5.97
CA ASP A 92 8.78 14.51 5.56
C ASP A 92 8.10 14.32 4.21
N ASP A 93 8.71 13.54 3.30
CA ASP A 93 8.30 13.38 1.90
C ASP A 93 7.50 12.08 1.64
N LEU A 94 7.48 11.14 2.57
CA LEU A 94 6.86 9.82 2.43
C LEU A 94 5.86 9.54 3.53
N GLU A 95 4.66 9.12 3.16
CA GLU A 95 3.67 8.50 4.06
C GLU A 95 3.25 7.14 3.51
N ILE A 96 3.06 6.18 4.40
CA ILE A 96 2.68 4.81 4.04
C ILE A 96 1.23 4.58 4.43
N GLY A 97 0.46 4.09 3.46
CA GLY A 97 -0.88 3.55 3.68
C GLY A 97 -0.87 2.03 3.62
N ILE A 98 -1.45 1.39 4.61
CA ILE A 98 -1.62 -0.06 4.62
C ILE A 98 -3.06 -0.42 4.87
N ILE A 99 -3.61 -1.25 4.00
CA ILE A 99 -4.94 -1.86 4.17
C ILE A 99 -4.73 -3.35 4.39
N VAL A 100 -5.27 -3.88 5.48
CA VAL A 100 -5.31 -5.33 5.76
C VAL A 100 -6.75 -5.80 5.70
N LEU A 101 -7.07 -6.63 4.71
CA LEU A 101 -8.35 -7.31 4.62
C LEU A 101 -8.24 -8.70 5.27
N ASP A 102 -9.00 -8.91 6.33
CA ASP A 102 -9.20 -10.23 6.91
C ASP A 102 -10.24 -11.00 6.08
N LEU A 103 -9.77 -11.97 5.31
CA LEU A 103 -10.63 -12.75 4.42
C LEU A 103 -11.53 -13.74 5.16
N LYS A 104 -11.21 -14.09 6.42
CA LYS A 104 -12.10 -14.94 7.26
C LYS A 104 -13.27 -14.13 7.79
N ALA A 105 -13.01 -12.89 8.22
CA ALA A 105 -14.02 -11.99 8.76
C ALA A 105 -14.82 -11.26 7.67
N ALA A 106 -14.28 -11.17 6.45
CA ALA A 106 -14.92 -10.43 5.35
C ALA A 106 -16.15 -11.15 4.81
N GLU A 107 -17.18 -10.36 4.48
CA GLU A 107 -18.40 -10.86 3.85
C GLU A 107 -18.14 -11.57 2.52
N SER A 108 -18.95 -12.61 2.22
CA SER A 108 -18.83 -13.38 0.98
C SER A 108 -18.96 -12.52 -0.28
N ARG A 109 -19.76 -11.47 -0.25
CA ARG A 109 -19.96 -10.54 -1.37
C ARG A 109 -18.65 -9.83 -1.80
N LEU A 110 -17.82 -9.44 -0.82
CA LEU A 110 -16.54 -8.80 -1.09
C LEU A 110 -15.57 -9.76 -1.79
N LYS A 111 -15.69 -11.06 -1.50
CA LYS A 111 -14.84 -12.13 -2.07
C LYS A 111 -15.25 -12.58 -3.48
N GLN A 112 -16.40 -12.14 -3.98
CA GLN A 112 -16.89 -12.54 -5.31
C GLN A 112 -16.13 -11.88 -6.47
N SER A 113 -15.53 -10.71 -6.24
CA SER A 113 -14.77 -9.98 -7.26
C SER A 113 -13.60 -9.26 -6.62
N SER A 114 -12.38 -9.72 -6.94
CA SER A 114 -11.14 -9.12 -6.44
C SER A 114 -10.99 -7.65 -6.84
N SER A 115 -11.34 -7.29 -8.07
CA SER A 115 -11.28 -5.91 -8.55
C SER A 115 -12.26 -4.98 -7.84
N ARG A 116 -13.49 -5.44 -7.60
CA ARG A 116 -14.45 -4.65 -6.81
C ARG A 116 -14.02 -4.48 -5.37
N ALA A 117 -13.47 -5.55 -4.76
CA ALA A 117 -12.94 -5.48 -3.41
C ALA A 117 -11.77 -4.51 -3.34
N PHE A 118 -10.85 -4.54 -4.30
CA PHE A 118 -9.72 -3.62 -4.39
C PHE A 118 -10.19 -2.17 -4.49
N ASN A 119 -11.07 -1.85 -5.46
CA ASN A 119 -11.62 -0.50 -5.63
C ASN A 119 -12.32 0.00 -4.35
N PHE A 120 -13.16 -0.84 -3.76
CA PHE A 120 -13.86 -0.53 -2.52
C PHE A 120 -12.89 -0.23 -1.36
N LEU A 121 -11.85 -1.04 -1.18
CA LEU A 121 -10.89 -0.89 -0.10
C LEU A 121 -10.07 0.41 -0.26
N ILE A 122 -9.59 0.71 -1.48
CA ILE A 122 -8.89 1.97 -1.77
C ILE A 122 -9.80 3.15 -1.47
N ALA A 123 -11.04 3.11 -1.97
CA ALA A 123 -12.02 4.16 -1.73
C ALA A 123 -12.25 4.38 -0.22
N ARG A 124 -12.49 3.30 0.53
CA ARG A 124 -12.70 3.38 1.98
C ARG A 124 -11.49 3.94 2.72
N TYR A 125 -10.28 3.54 2.32
CA TYR A 125 -9.07 4.07 2.90
C TYR A 125 -8.95 5.58 2.64
N LEU A 126 -9.09 6.02 1.40
CA LEU A 126 -8.95 7.42 1.03
C LEU A 126 -9.98 8.31 1.75
N SER A 127 -11.26 7.92 1.76
CA SER A 127 -12.33 8.74 2.33
C SER A 127 -12.38 8.73 3.87
N LYS A 128 -12.15 7.57 4.48
CA LYS A 128 -12.38 7.39 5.92
C LYS A 128 -11.11 7.46 6.75
N TYR A 129 -9.95 7.39 6.09
CA TYR A 129 -8.69 7.34 6.81
C TYR A 129 -7.69 8.39 6.32
N TYR A 130 -7.26 8.35 5.04
CA TYR A 130 -6.33 9.31 4.45
C TYR A 130 -6.81 10.75 4.63
N ARG A 131 -8.03 11.06 4.21
CA ARG A 131 -8.60 12.42 4.30
C ARG A 131 -8.52 13.04 5.69
N ILE A 132 -8.70 12.21 6.74
CA ILE A 132 -8.77 12.69 8.12
C ILE A 132 -7.38 12.75 8.77
N HIS A 133 -6.50 11.84 8.42
CA HIS A 133 -5.30 11.56 9.19
C HIS A 133 -3.98 11.77 8.43
N SER A 134 -4.02 11.83 7.10
CA SER A 134 -2.80 12.00 6.32
C SER A 134 -2.20 13.40 6.53
N LYS A 135 -0.88 13.44 6.62
CA LYS A 135 -0.14 14.71 6.56
C LYS A 135 -0.27 15.41 5.19
N PHE A 136 -0.68 14.70 4.18
CA PHE A 136 -0.96 15.19 2.83
C PHE A 136 -2.44 15.44 2.58
N SER A 137 -3.27 15.40 3.62
CA SER A 137 -4.69 15.72 3.50
C SER A 137 -4.85 17.19 3.04
N GLY A 138 -5.80 17.42 2.12
CA GLY A 138 -5.95 18.74 1.47
C GLY A 138 -5.02 18.93 0.25
N ALA A 139 -4.44 17.86 -0.30
CA ALA A 139 -3.73 17.92 -1.58
C ALA A 139 -4.64 18.49 -2.69
N SER A 140 -4.06 19.30 -3.59
CA SER A 140 -4.80 19.82 -4.75
C SER A 140 -5.20 18.69 -5.71
N SER A 141 -4.31 17.73 -5.92
CA SER A 141 -4.58 16.56 -6.76
C SER A 141 -3.90 15.30 -6.22
N ILE A 142 -4.45 14.13 -6.56
CA ILE A 142 -3.92 12.84 -6.19
C ILE A 142 -3.80 11.96 -7.43
N GLY A 143 -2.56 11.57 -7.77
CA GLY A 143 -2.26 10.57 -8.79
C GLY A 143 -2.06 9.19 -8.16
N LEU A 144 -2.82 8.18 -8.59
CA LEU A 144 -2.65 6.80 -8.17
C LEU A 144 -1.94 6.00 -9.26
N PHE A 145 -0.81 5.40 -8.93
CA PHE A 145 -0.02 4.53 -9.80
C PHE A 145 -0.12 3.10 -9.29
N VAL A 146 -0.86 2.26 -10.00
CA VAL A 146 -1.22 0.89 -9.57
C VAL A 146 -0.49 -0.14 -10.42
N ASP A 147 0.01 -1.24 -9.81
CA ASP A 147 0.59 -2.34 -10.60
C ASP A 147 -0.47 -2.96 -11.52
N GLU A 148 -0.20 -2.96 -12.84
CA GLU A 148 -1.16 -3.42 -13.84
C GLU A 148 -1.45 -4.92 -13.79
N ARG A 149 -0.51 -5.73 -13.26
CA ARG A 149 -0.65 -7.19 -13.22
C ARG A 149 -1.78 -7.68 -12.32
N ASN A 150 -2.21 -6.83 -11.39
CA ASN A 150 -3.17 -7.19 -10.37
C ASN A 150 -4.57 -6.62 -10.63
N VAL A 151 -4.70 -5.81 -11.69
CA VAL A 151 -6.00 -5.30 -12.11
C VAL A 151 -6.78 -6.41 -12.77
N ALA A 152 -7.56 -7.13 -11.98
CA ALA A 152 -8.50 -8.10 -12.54
C ALA A 152 -9.47 -7.38 -13.47
N THR A 153 -9.33 -7.63 -14.77
CA THR A 153 -10.31 -7.24 -15.77
C THR A 153 -11.69 -7.77 -15.35
N GLY A 154 -12.67 -6.90 -15.18
CA GLY A 154 -14.04 -7.32 -14.82
C GLY A 154 -14.76 -6.47 -13.77
N ALA A 155 -14.19 -5.39 -13.30
CA ALA A 155 -14.96 -4.36 -12.59
C ALA A 155 -15.86 -3.63 -13.63
N LYS A 156 -17.10 -3.31 -13.23
CA LYS A 156 -18.03 -2.53 -14.09
C LYS A 156 -17.50 -1.12 -14.34
N PHE A 157 -16.72 -0.59 -13.38
CA PHE A 157 -16.07 0.73 -13.43
C PHE A 157 -14.57 0.54 -13.19
N THR A 158 -13.75 1.35 -13.84
CA THR A 158 -12.33 1.51 -13.51
C THR A 158 -12.19 2.05 -12.09
N LEU A 159 -11.01 1.95 -11.50
CA LEU A 159 -10.76 2.55 -10.18
C LEU A 159 -10.97 4.06 -10.23
N GLU A 160 -10.54 4.73 -11.30
CA GLU A 160 -10.69 6.17 -11.49
C GLU A 160 -12.15 6.60 -11.53
N GLU A 161 -12.97 5.94 -12.37
CA GLU A 161 -14.41 6.21 -12.42
C GLU A 161 -15.09 5.96 -11.08
N TYR A 162 -14.71 4.88 -10.40
CA TYR A 162 -15.27 4.54 -9.09
C TYR A 162 -14.96 5.62 -8.05
N LEU A 163 -13.69 6.05 -7.94
CA LEU A 163 -13.27 7.05 -6.98
C LEU A 163 -13.89 8.42 -7.26
N ASN A 164 -13.86 8.87 -8.51
CA ASN A 164 -14.41 10.18 -8.86
C ASN A 164 -15.94 10.23 -8.78
N THR A 165 -16.65 9.10 -8.98
CA THR A 165 -18.09 9.03 -8.77
C THR A 165 -18.44 9.09 -7.27
N GLU A 166 -17.69 8.35 -6.42
CA GLU A 166 -17.95 8.29 -4.98
C GLU A 166 -17.65 9.62 -4.27
N TYR A 167 -16.65 10.40 -4.75
CA TYR A 167 -16.10 11.51 -3.97
C TYR A 167 -16.32 12.90 -4.56
N ASN A 168 -16.76 13.03 -5.81
CA ASN A 168 -17.02 14.35 -6.37
C ASN A 168 -18.37 14.96 -5.98
N ILE A 169 -19.27 14.18 -5.36
CA ILE A 169 -20.65 14.62 -5.11
C ILE A 169 -20.83 15.19 -3.71
N GLU A 170 -20.28 14.57 -2.67
CA GLU A 170 -20.60 14.99 -1.29
C GLU A 170 -19.36 15.42 -0.48
N ASP A 171 -18.18 14.89 -0.79
CA ASP A 171 -17.05 14.99 0.16
C ASP A 171 -15.70 14.81 -0.53
N PRO A 172 -15.23 15.78 -1.32
CA PRO A 172 -14.04 15.65 -2.14
C PRO A 172 -12.79 15.39 -1.27
N ILE A 173 -11.92 14.47 -1.75
CA ILE A 173 -10.67 14.12 -1.09
C ILE A 173 -9.55 15.09 -1.48
N CYS A 174 -9.63 15.65 -2.68
CA CYS A 174 -8.74 16.67 -3.23
C CYS A 174 -9.58 17.67 -4.06
N GLU A 175 -8.97 18.79 -4.43
CA GLU A 175 -9.66 19.85 -5.21
C GLU A 175 -9.95 19.39 -6.65
N GLU A 176 -9.03 18.63 -7.24
CA GLU A 176 -9.15 18.10 -8.59
C GLU A 176 -9.59 16.63 -8.58
N ASN A 177 -9.90 16.10 -9.76
CA ASN A 177 -10.19 14.68 -9.91
C ASN A 177 -8.98 13.82 -9.56
N ILE A 178 -9.22 12.66 -8.95
CA ILE A 178 -8.21 11.64 -8.73
C ILE A 178 -7.90 10.99 -10.08
N SER A 179 -6.62 10.97 -10.46
CA SER A 179 -6.15 10.25 -11.65
C SER A 179 -5.63 8.87 -11.29
N VAL A 180 -5.85 7.87 -12.17
CA VAL A 180 -5.36 6.50 -11.97
C VAL A 180 -4.61 6.03 -13.21
N GLN A 181 -3.38 5.60 -13.01
CA GLN A 181 -2.56 4.98 -14.05
C GLN A 181 -2.15 3.58 -13.63
N TYR A 182 -2.37 2.61 -14.52
CA TYR A 182 -1.91 1.25 -14.37
C TYR A 182 -0.56 1.09 -15.06
N LEU A 183 0.45 0.66 -14.32
CA LEU A 183 1.83 0.66 -14.78
C LEU A 183 2.52 -0.66 -14.47
N ASP A 184 3.37 -1.13 -15.39
CA ASP A 184 4.28 -2.25 -15.12
C ASP A 184 5.33 -1.82 -14.07
N SER A 185 5.37 -2.53 -12.95
CA SER A 185 6.31 -2.32 -11.84
C SER A 185 7.78 -2.40 -12.26
N LYS A 186 8.10 -3.10 -13.37
CA LYS A 186 9.45 -3.13 -13.95
C LYS A 186 9.99 -1.76 -14.30
N ASN A 187 9.11 -0.83 -14.63
CA ASN A 187 9.46 0.52 -15.05
C ASN A 187 9.30 1.58 -13.93
N ARG A 188 8.76 1.18 -12.76
CA ARG A 188 8.42 2.12 -11.68
C ARG A 188 8.89 1.63 -10.31
N ASN A 189 10.06 2.10 -9.89
CA ASN A 189 10.68 1.70 -8.62
C ASN A 189 9.80 1.93 -7.37
N LEU A 190 8.88 2.89 -7.38
CA LEU A 190 8.02 3.15 -6.23
C LEU A 190 6.81 2.21 -6.17
N ILE A 191 6.38 1.60 -7.29
CA ILE A 191 5.47 0.45 -7.25
C ILE A 191 6.19 -0.75 -6.59
N GLN A 192 7.48 -0.96 -6.90
CA GLN A 192 8.27 -1.99 -6.19
C GLN A 192 8.42 -1.69 -4.69
N LEU A 193 8.46 -0.41 -4.29
CA LEU A 193 8.40 -0.07 -2.85
C LEU A 193 7.05 -0.49 -2.25
N ALA A 194 5.94 -0.23 -2.95
CA ALA A 194 4.62 -0.66 -2.49
C ALA A 194 4.51 -2.19 -2.36
N ASP A 195 5.09 -2.98 -3.32
CA ASP A 195 5.22 -4.45 -3.22
C ASP A 195 6.00 -4.86 -1.96
N PHE A 196 7.14 -4.22 -1.69
CA PHE A 196 7.93 -4.49 -0.49
C PHE A 196 7.12 -4.26 0.79
N LEU A 197 6.40 -3.14 0.85
CA LEU A 197 5.53 -2.81 1.99
C LEU A 197 4.40 -3.83 2.14
N ALA A 198 3.62 -4.06 1.07
CA ALA A 198 2.50 -5.01 1.09
C ALA A 198 2.96 -6.41 1.52
N ASN A 199 4.12 -6.88 1.00
CA ASN A 199 4.66 -8.19 1.33
C ASN A 199 5.11 -8.28 2.80
N THR A 200 5.80 -7.27 3.33
CA THR A 200 6.22 -7.24 4.74
C THR A 200 5.03 -7.31 5.69
N PHE A 201 4.01 -6.46 5.46
CA PHE A 201 2.79 -6.50 6.28
C PHE A 201 2.04 -7.82 6.13
N TYR A 202 1.92 -8.37 4.92
CA TYR A 202 1.32 -9.68 4.68
C TYR A 202 2.02 -10.79 5.47
N ARG A 203 3.36 -10.80 5.50
CA ARG A 203 4.14 -11.78 6.27
C ARG A 203 3.96 -11.61 7.78
N ALA A 204 3.92 -10.38 8.26
CA ALA A 204 3.70 -10.08 9.68
C ALA A 204 2.34 -10.62 10.15
N TYR A 205 1.28 -10.42 9.36
CA TYR A 205 -0.07 -10.87 9.70
C TYR A 205 -0.28 -12.37 9.47
N LYS A 206 0.14 -12.90 8.32
CA LYS A 206 -0.13 -14.29 7.96
C LYS A 206 0.77 -15.30 8.67
N LYS A 207 2.07 -15.01 8.74
CA LYS A 207 3.08 -16.00 9.13
C LYS A 207 3.60 -15.83 10.55
N SER A 208 3.15 -14.81 11.26
CA SER A 208 3.75 -14.43 12.56
C SER A 208 5.28 -14.30 12.48
N ASP A 209 5.79 -13.88 11.32
CA ASP A 209 7.21 -13.71 11.02
C ASP A 209 7.77 -12.60 11.92
N LYS A 210 8.73 -12.94 12.79
CA LYS A 210 9.29 -11.98 13.77
C LYS A 210 10.01 -10.83 13.08
N ASP A 211 10.80 -11.11 12.05
CA ASP A 211 11.54 -10.06 11.34
C ASP A 211 10.57 -9.13 10.60
N ALA A 212 9.47 -9.67 10.04
CA ALA A 212 8.44 -8.86 9.43
C ALA A 212 7.73 -7.97 10.46
N ARG A 213 7.47 -8.46 11.67
CA ARG A 213 6.90 -7.64 12.76
C ARG A 213 7.85 -6.53 13.18
N SER A 214 9.13 -6.81 13.35
CA SER A 214 10.14 -5.79 13.65
C SER A 214 10.19 -4.72 12.55
N ASN A 215 10.07 -5.11 11.28
CA ASN A 215 9.99 -4.17 10.16
C ASN A 215 8.69 -3.34 10.18
N VAL A 216 7.57 -3.91 10.59
CA VAL A 216 6.29 -3.16 10.77
C VAL A 216 6.45 -2.11 11.88
N GLU A 217 7.06 -2.47 13.02
CA GLU A 217 7.35 -1.54 14.10
C GLU A 217 8.27 -0.41 13.62
N LEU A 218 9.33 -0.74 12.90
CA LEU A 218 10.25 0.21 12.28
C LEU A 218 9.55 1.19 11.33
N LEU A 219 8.60 0.72 10.52
CA LEU A 219 7.85 1.53 9.56
C LEU A 219 6.72 2.36 10.21
N THR A 220 6.37 2.11 11.47
CA THR A 220 5.28 2.80 12.18
C THR A 220 5.34 4.34 12.09
N PRO A 221 6.52 5.00 12.18
CA PRO A 221 6.60 6.46 12.05
C PRO A 221 6.13 7.01 10.70
N LEU A 222 6.23 6.21 9.62
CA LEU A 222 5.80 6.58 8.28
C LEU A 222 4.33 6.23 7.99
N LEU A 223 3.68 5.42 8.83
CA LEU A 223 2.28 5.06 8.63
C LEU A 223 1.36 6.27 8.84
N CYS A 224 0.40 6.42 7.96
CA CYS A 224 -0.71 7.36 8.14
C CYS A 224 -1.31 7.15 9.55
N ASN A 225 -1.34 8.22 10.37
CA ASN A 225 -1.77 8.14 11.76
C ASN A 225 -1.09 7.03 12.60
N ARG A 226 0.10 6.56 12.21
CA ARG A 226 0.83 5.46 12.86
C ARG A 226 0.03 4.16 13.00
N LYS A 227 -0.93 3.91 12.11
CA LYS A 227 -1.84 2.75 12.17
C LYS A 227 -2.05 2.11 10.82
N VAL A 228 -2.46 0.86 10.86
CA VAL A 228 -2.92 0.08 9.72
C VAL A 228 -4.44 0.20 9.61
N PHE A 229 -4.96 0.37 8.41
CA PHE A 229 -6.39 0.28 8.15
C PHE A 229 -6.81 -1.18 8.02
N TYR A 230 -7.39 -1.72 9.08
CA TYR A 230 -7.86 -3.10 9.12
C TYR A 230 -9.33 -3.20 8.70
N PHE A 231 -9.66 -4.14 7.80
CA PHE A 231 -11.02 -4.33 7.32
C PHE A 231 -11.41 -5.83 7.31
N PRO A 232 -12.65 -6.20 7.71
CA PRO A 232 -13.61 -5.33 8.39
C PRO A 232 -13.04 -4.88 9.74
N LEU A 233 -13.48 -3.71 10.21
CA LEU A 233 -13.08 -3.26 11.55
C LEU A 233 -13.44 -4.38 12.55
N PRO A 234 -12.49 -4.82 13.38
CA PRO A 234 -12.80 -5.84 14.37
C PRO A 234 -13.96 -5.31 15.21
N TYR A 235 -15.05 -6.09 15.28
CA TYR A 235 -16.08 -5.86 16.27
C TYR A 235 -15.36 -5.76 17.62
N MET A 236 -15.43 -4.62 18.28
CA MET A 236 -14.85 -4.47 19.61
C MET A 236 -15.50 -5.48 20.54
N LYS A 237 -14.96 -6.70 20.59
CA LYS A 237 -15.07 -7.49 21.80
C LYS A 237 -14.28 -6.71 22.85
N GLN A 238 -14.98 -6.23 23.86
CA GLN A 238 -14.40 -5.66 25.07
C GLN A 238 -13.51 -6.71 25.76
N THR A 239 -12.32 -6.90 25.26
CA THR A 239 -11.24 -7.62 25.95
C THR A 239 -9.97 -6.91 25.53
N GLY A 240 -9.36 -6.24 26.51
CA GLY A 240 -8.11 -5.53 26.35
C GLY A 240 -7.01 -6.44 25.80
N GLY A 241 -6.76 -6.31 24.50
CA GLY A 241 -5.67 -6.93 23.80
C GLY A 241 -5.08 -5.90 22.86
N HIS A 242 -3.81 -5.58 23.06
CA HIS A 242 -3.03 -4.75 22.20
C HIS A 242 -3.13 -5.29 20.75
N ILE A 243 -3.71 -4.51 19.86
CA ILE A 243 -3.53 -4.67 18.41
C ILE A 243 -2.18 -4.04 18.09
N LEU A 244 -1.30 -4.81 17.44
CA LEU A 244 0.00 -4.37 16.92
C LEU A 244 -0.11 -3.06 16.15
#